data_40c6413623eedc0dad703bd089dd6fc5
#
_entry.id   40c6413623eedc0dad703bd089dd6fc5
#
_cell.length_a   1.000
_cell.length_b   1.000
_cell.length_c   1.000
_cell.angle_alpha   90.00
_cell.angle_beta   90.00
_cell.angle_gamma   90.00
#
_symmetry.space_group_name_H-M   'P 1'
#
loop_
_entity.id
_entity.type
_entity.pdbx_description
1 polymer ?
#
loop_
_entity_poly.entity_id
_entity_poly.type
_entity_poly.pdbx_seq_one_letter_code
_entity_poly.pdbx_strand_id
1 'polypeptide(L)'
;LTLSNTDVTYTVGQKGDFDSLNHCFDYIENLIVQPKSIRVILLKDYQMREQLFLRDKRYNHITITSENDIVEAYETELNRQIEIKTNPIFRVKPLFYGLNSTFPKIDFKLQNKDFSDSINCGFLMDNTTFEMTERGGSTHFNFIGLCGINGSHIQANYCDFSYNGNREQLEEYNKDQNMYGDGLRIFNSSLTGNYMTVNRCGEIGIHFSHGASGYIDFTEARFNGHHGLMVTTGSQASARNCKITDTIDDNVVSYASSDIDLRYSDCSNSQTTYGVIATRSSNINFDKGIANSCGASGIMANRGCSIDATGATASRNKWHGVIASNNSKVDFTSGNANENGLDGIQCTHGSTVQARLSTANGNKRNGVLAYAGDVYAQEINCDGNGRRGLEATRGGYVAAYGAKVSRSKDDNVLAYGSMISINEAVITGAGRNGIEATRGGQIFADRITITGSGDFGILAYASKVFAASSNISGTKNEPVYATRGGEITCFGSNILSNKTIYNVYNGSRIFTDKNHGYSTNVDPQTLSSKGLIILG
;
A
#
# COMPACT_ATOMS: atom_id res chain seq x y z
N LEU A 1 25.99 -15.86 40.38
CA LEU A 1 26.90 -14.72 40.09
C LEU A 1 26.77 -13.71 41.20
N THR A 2 27.84 -13.48 41.94
CA THR A 2 27.91 -12.40 42.93
C THR A 2 28.26 -11.12 42.16
N LEU A 3 27.35 -10.12 42.19
CA LEU A 3 27.61 -8.80 41.60
C LEU A 3 28.35 -7.92 42.60
N SER A 4 29.42 -7.26 42.19
CA SER A 4 30.03 -6.20 42.97
C SER A 4 29.25 -4.88 42.78
N ASN A 5 29.44 -3.94 43.69
CA ASN A 5 28.86 -2.59 43.57
C ASN A 5 29.71 -1.63 42.70
N THR A 6 30.66 -2.16 41.93
CA THR A 6 31.60 -1.37 41.12
C THR A 6 31.20 -1.33 39.65
N ASP A 7 31.36 -0.19 39.04
CA ASP A 7 31.30 0.01 37.61
C ASP A 7 32.73 -0.07 37.05
N VAL A 8 32.94 -0.79 35.95
CA VAL A 8 34.26 -0.99 35.37
C VAL A 8 34.23 -0.59 33.89
N THR A 9 35.31 0.00 33.42
CA THR A 9 35.51 0.34 32.00
C THR A 9 36.74 -0.41 31.49
N TYR A 10 36.58 -1.07 30.34
CA TYR A 10 37.64 -1.68 29.57
C TYR A 10 37.77 -1.01 28.22
N THR A 11 38.96 -0.96 27.68
CA THR A 11 39.27 -0.42 26.35
C THR A 11 39.76 -1.52 25.41
N VAL A 12 39.32 -1.48 24.15
CA VAL A 12 39.71 -2.46 23.13
C VAL A 12 40.30 -1.72 21.93
N GLY A 13 41.51 -2.14 21.53
CA GLY A 13 42.32 -1.56 20.44
C GLY A 13 43.80 -1.79 20.67
N GLN A 14 44.66 -1.35 19.75
CA GLN A 14 46.12 -1.58 19.85
C GLN A 14 46.73 -0.99 21.11
N LYS A 15 46.16 0.04 21.67
CA LYS A 15 46.60 0.71 22.90
C LYS A 15 45.62 0.53 24.08
N GLY A 16 44.64 -0.35 23.92
CA GLY A 16 43.65 -0.64 24.92
C GLY A 16 44.09 -1.69 25.94
N ASP A 17 43.22 -1.98 26.90
CA ASP A 17 43.41 -3.08 27.85
C ASP A 17 43.39 -4.43 27.15
N PHE A 18 42.70 -4.52 26.01
CA PHE A 18 42.60 -5.71 25.16
C PHE A 18 42.79 -5.33 23.68
N ASP A 19 43.35 -6.24 22.91
CA ASP A 19 43.60 -6.10 21.48
C ASP A 19 42.33 -6.45 20.65
N SER A 20 41.42 -7.26 21.17
CA SER A 20 40.21 -7.71 20.50
C SER A 20 39.02 -7.79 21.43
N LEU A 21 37.81 -7.73 20.85
CA LEU A 21 36.53 -7.91 21.58
C LEU A 21 36.44 -9.33 22.15
N ASN A 22 36.83 -10.35 21.42
CA ASN A 22 36.84 -11.72 21.92
C ASN A 22 37.70 -11.86 23.17
N HIS A 23 38.93 -11.33 23.17
CA HIS A 23 39.80 -11.36 24.33
C HIS A 23 39.24 -10.60 25.53
N CYS A 24 38.59 -9.44 25.29
CA CYS A 24 37.91 -8.69 26.32
C CYS A 24 36.73 -9.49 26.91
N PHE A 25 35.88 -10.09 26.10
CA PHE A 25 34.76 -10.89 26.54
C PHE A 25 35.16 -12.19 27.22
N ASP A 26 36.18 -12.88 26.73
CA ASP A 26 36.75 -14.05 27.37
C ASP A 26 37.26 -13.70 28.79
N TYR A 27 37.88 -12.54 28.98
CA TYR A 27 38.31 -12.06 30.28
C TYR A 27 37.08 -11.76 31.20
N ILE A 28 36.09 -11.00 30.70
CA ILE A 28 34.89 -10.67 31.45
C ILE A 28 34.12 -11.93 31.90
N GLU A 29 34.05 -12.93 31.03
CA GLU A 29 33.37 -14.19 31.30
C GLU A 29 34.02 -15.02 32.40
N ASN A 30 35.32 -14.87 32.58
CA ASN A 30 36.08 -15.59 33.57
C ASN A 30 36.21 -14.84 34.91
N LEU A 31 35.62 -13.65 35.06
CA LEU A 31 35.58 -12.94 36.34
C LEU A 31 34.77 -13.73 37.38
N ILE A 32 35.33 -13.97 38.53
CA ILE A 32 34.70 -14.68 39.65
C ILE A 32 33.54 -13.84 40.23
N VAL A 33 33.74 -12.52 40.30
CA VAL A 33 32.74 -11.53 40.74
C VAL A 33 32.50 -10.56 39.61
N GLN A 34 31.25 -10.54 39.11
CA GLN A 34 30.89 -9.64 38.01
C GLN A 34 30.66 -8.22 38.52
N PRO A 35 31.19 -7.19 37.85
CA PRO A 35 30.86 -5.79 38.14
C PRO A 35 29.36 -5.50 37.98
N LYS A 36 28.87 -4.45 38.62
CA LYS A 36 27.48 -3.99 38.47
C LYS A 36 27.17 -3.56 37.06
N SER A 37 28.10 -2.83 36.44
CA SER A 37 28.07 -2.49 35.02
C SER A 37 29.46 -2.56 34.42
N ILE A 38 29.56 -2.94 33.15
CA ILE A 38 30.80 -2.97 32.39
C ILE A 38 30.60 -2.13 31.15
N ARG A 39 31.49 -1.18 30.93
CA ARG A 39 31.58 -0.41 29.70
C ARG A 39 32.81 -0.84 28.91
N VAL A 40 32.62 -1.30 27.67
CA VAL A 40 33.68 -1.64 26.74
C VAL A 40 33.78 -0.52 25.70
N ILE A 41 34.91 0.16 25.63
CA ILE A 41 35.15 1.27 24.70
C ILE A 41 36.08 0.79 23.59
N LEU A 42 35.58 0.82 22.34
CA LEU A 42 36.41 0.59 21.17
C LEU A 42 37.20 1.86 20.86
N LEU A 43 38.54 1.76 20.95
CA LEU A 43 39.42 2.90 20.72
C LEU A 43 39.44 3.30 19.22
N LYS A 44 39.99 4.48 18.91
CA LYS A 44 40.07 5.02 17.54
C LYS A 44 40.85 4.14 16.57
N ASP A 45 41.77 3.37 17.06
CA ASP A 45 42.62 2.46 16.29
C ASP A 45 42.08 1.03 16.20
N TYR A 46 40.92 0.75 16.81
CA TYR A 46 40.31 -0.56 16.74
C TYR A 46 39.70 -0.80 15.35
N GLN A 47 40.01 -1.95 14.79
CA GLN A 47 39.40 -2.50 13.57
C GLN A 47 38.88 -3.89 13.89
N MET A 48 37.60 -4.13 13.58
CA MET A 48 36.97 -5.42 13.86
C MET A 48 37.38 -6.46 12.80
N ARG A 49 38.11 -7.46 13.22
CA ARG A 49 38.63 -8.56 12.36
C ARG A 49 38.19 -9.93 12.83
N GLU A 50 37.44 -9.99 13.91
CA GLU A 50 36.90 -11.19 14.53
C GLU A 50 35.38 -11.16 14.61
N GLN A 51 34.78 -12.34 14.76
CA GLN A 51 33.36 -12.49 15.09
C GLN A 51 33.21 -12.60 16.61
N LEU A 52 32.27 -11.83 17.19
CA LEU A 52 31.94 -11.94 18.60
C LEU A 52 30.77 -12.92 18.78
N PHE A 53 31.01 -14.00 19.55
CA PHE A 53 30.02 -15.02 19.87
C PHE A 53 29.68 -14.97 21.36
N LEU A 54 28.44 -14.59 21.66
CA LEU A 54 27.91 -14.57 23.00
C LEU A 54 26.92 -15.73 23.16
N ARG A 55 27.26 -16.72 23.98
CA ARG A 55 26.50 -17.97 24.16
C ARG A 55 26.20 -18.23 25.63
N ASP A 56 24.97 -18.62 25.92
CA ASP A 56 24.50 -19.14 27.20
C ASP A 56 24.76 -18.26 28.43
N LYS A 57 25.03 -16.97 28.25
CA LYS A 57 25.29 -16.01 29.33
C LYS A 57 24.40 -14.77 29.20
N ARG A 58 24.24 -14.08 30.32
CA ARG A 58 23.49 -12.82 30.40
C ARG A 58 24.46 -11.65 30.41
N TYR A 59 24.35 -10.78 29.42
CA TYR A 59 25.25 -9.63 29.23
C TYR A 59 24.57 -8.27 29.36
N ASN A 60 23.38 -8.22 29.97
CA ASN A 60 22.57 -7.00 30.10
C ASN A 60 23.22 -5.88 30.95
N HIS A 61 24.30 -6.18 31.65
CA HIS A 61 25.11 -5.23 32.41
C HIS A 61 26.34 -4.71 31.62
N ILE A 62 26.55 -5.14 30.37
CA ILE A 62 27.66 -4.74 29.55
C ILE A 62 27.16 -3.76 28.46
N THR A 63 27.90 -2.67 28.28
CA THR A 63 27.65 -1.72 27.17
C THR A 63 28.92 -1.61 26.32
N ILE A 64 28.81 -1.78 25.01
CA ILE A 64 29.89 -1.55 24.05
C ILE A 64 29.68 -0.17 23.42
N THR A 65 30.70 0.67 23.47
CA THR A 65 30.72 1.99 22.82
C THR A 65 31.98 2.14 21.98
N SER A 66 32.04 3.17 21.12
CA SER A 66 33.22 3.47 20.32
C SER A 66 33.61 4.93 20.47
N GLU A 67 34.91 5.23 20.44
CA GLU A 67 35.43 6.60 20.33
C GLU A 67 35.23 7.18 18.93
N ASN A 68 35.18 6.35 17.89
CA ASN A 68 34.84 6.74 16.54
C ASN A 68 33.34 6.56 16.30
N ASP A 69 32.77 7.42 15.49
CA ASP A 69 31.39 7.22 14.97
C ASP A 69 31.28 5.98 14.06
N ILE A 70 32.41 5.52 13.53
CA ILE A 70 32.51 4.40 12.58
C ILE A 70 33.61 3.46 13.05
N VAL A 71 33.31 2.18 13.18
CA VAL A 71 34.26 1.08 13.37
C VAL A 71 34.33 0.28 12.09
N GLU A 72 35.52 0.17 11.49
CA GLU A 72 35.72 -0.61 10.27
C GLU A 72 35.75 -2.11 10.60
N ALA A 73 35.04 -2.91 9.82
CA ALA A 73 35.02 -4.36 9.92
C ALA A 73 35.57 -5.00 8.63
N TYR A 74 36.38 -6.04 8.75
CA TYR A 74 37.07 -6.69 7.63
C TYR A 74 36.71 -8.16 7.52
N GLU A 75 36.10 -8.56 6.41
CA GLU A 75 35.64 -9.94 6.20
C GLU A 75 36.78 -10.96 6.01
N THR A 76 37.87 -10.56 5.44
CA THR A 76 38.98 -11.48 5.06
C THR A 76 39.55 -12.29 6.21
N GLU A 77 39.37 -11.87 7.45
CA GLU A 77 39.81 -12.55 8.65
C GLU A 77 38.69 -13.19 9.47
N LEU A 78 37.42 -12.97 9.09
CA LEU A 78 36.25 -13.52 9.75
C LEU A 78 35.94 -14.94 9.23
N ASN A 79 36.74 -15.92 9.61
CA ASN A 79 36.78 -17.26 9.00
C ASN A 79 35.72 -18.26 9.54
N ARG A 80 34.81 -17.90 10.42
CA ARG A 80 33.80 -18.85 10.94
C ARG A 80 32.50 -18.71 10.22
N GLN A 81 32.09 -19.78 9.53
CA GLN A 81 30.71 -19.97 9.08
C GLN A 81 29.88 -20.53 10.24
N ILE A 82 28.79 -19.86 10.59
CA ILE A 82 27.74 -20.44 11.39
C ILE A 82 26.72 -21.05 10.43
N GLU A 83 26.70 -22.38 10.36
CA GLU A 83 25.59 -23.08 9.73
C GLU A 83 24.41 -23.10 10.69
N ILE A 84 23.36 -22.37 10.34
CA ILE A 84 22.06 -22.53 10.99
C ILE A 84 21.45 -23.81 10.42
N LYS A 85 21.54 -24.90 11.17
CA LYS A 85 21.09 -26.24 10.73
C LYS A 85 19.58 -26.35 10.46
N THR A 86 18.80 -25.37 10.86
CA THR A 86 17.31 -25.40 10.78
C THR A 86 16.75 -24.85 9.48
N ASN A 87 17.54 -24.09 8.69
CA ASN A 87 17.10 -23.60 7.40
C ASN A 87 18.28 -23.34 6.45
N PRO A 88 18.39 -24.07 5.33
CA PRO A 88 19.50 -23.94 4.39
C PRO A 88 19.58 -22.55 3.70
N ILE A 89 18.55 -21.71 3.84
CA ILE A 89 18.48 -20.36 3.29
C ILE A 89 19.36 -19.37 4.07
N PHE A 90 19.74 -19.68 5.33
CA PHE A 90 20.47 -18.75 6.19
C PHE A 90 21.93 -19.19 6.42
N ARG A 91 22.72 -19.21 5.35
CA ARG A 91 24.17 -19.25 5.50
C ARG A 91 24.66 -17.83 5.73
N VAL A 92 24.77 -17.41 6.99
CA VAL A 92 25.20 -16.06 7.35
C VAL A 92 26.51 -16.11 8.13
N LYS A 93 27.41 -15.17 7.85
CA LYS A 93 28.61 -14.92 8.62
C LYS A 93 28.38 -13.64 9.44
N PRO A 94 27.92 -13.71 10.70
CA PRO A 94 27.63 -12.52 11.49
C PRO A 94 28.92 -11.94 12.09
N LEU A 95 28.96 -10.61 12.22
CA LEU A 95 29.93 -9.95 13.09
C LEU A 95 29.62 -10.24 14.56
N PHE A 96 28.34 -10.17 14.92
CA PHE A 96 27.84 -10.45 16.27
C PHE A 96 26.83 -11.57 16.21
N TYR A 97 27.05 -12.62 17.00
CA TYR A 97 26.15 -13.74 17.15
C TYR A 97 25.74 -13.92 18.61
N GLY A 98 24.46 -13.97 18.88
CA GLY A 98 23.91 -14.24 20.20
C GLY A 98 22.96 -15.42 20.19
N LEU A 99 23.20 -16.40 21.05
CA LEU A 99 22.38 -17.59 21.26
C LEU A 99 22.05 -17.74 22.74
N ASN A 100 20.75 -17.87 23.07
CA ASN A 100 20.26 -18.06 24.44
C ASN A 100 20.79 -17.03 25.46
N SER A 101 21.11 -15.83 25.00
CA SER A 101 21.75 -14.79 25.81
C SER A 101 20.93 -13.52 25.83
N THR A 102 21.04 -12.73 26.90
CA THR A 102 20.64 -11.33 26.91
C THR A 102 21.82 -10.52 26.42
N PHE A 103 21.69 -9.85 25.30
CA PHE A 103 22.73 -9.04 24.72
C PHE A 103 22.94 -7.74 25.50
N PRO A 104 24.19 -7.22 25.55
CA PRO A 104 24.44 -5.89 26.12
C PRO A 104 23.80 -4.81 25.25
N LYS A 105 23.62 -3.63 25.82
CA LYS A 105 23.37 -2.43 25.03
C LYS A 105 24.58 -2.16 24.16
N ILE A 106 24.36 -2.08 22.85
CA ILE A 106 25.43 -1.79 21.88
C ILE A 106 25.20 -0.39 21.33
N ASP A 107 26.16 0.49 21.58
CA ASP A 107 26.18 1.86 21.09
C ASP A 107 27.43 2.04 20.21
N PHE A 108 27.38 1.57 18.97
CA PHE A 108 28.44 1.80 18.01
C PHE A 108 27.93 1.75 16.59
N LYS A 109 28.61 2.47 15.70
CA LYS A 109 28.36 2.47 14.26
C LYS A 109 29.44 1.63 13.57
N LEU A 110 29.01 0.66 12.77
CA LEU A 110 29.86 -0.06 11.86
C LEU A 110 29.58 0.41 10.44
N GLN A 111 30.59 0.87 9.73
CA GLN A 111 30.50 1.20 8.32
C GLN A 111 31.61 0.48 7.59
N ASN A 112 31.25 -0.38 6.64
CA ASN A 112 32.19 -0.88 5.67
C ASN A 112 32.22 0.08 4.48
N LYS A 113 33.38 0.67 4.17
CA LYS A 113 33.54 1.59 3.04
C LYS A 113 33.70 0.87 1.71
N ASP A 114 34.23 -0.35 1.75
CA ASP A 114 34.40 -1.20 0.57
C ASP A 114 33.35 -2.30 0.58
N PHE A 115 32.26 -2.05 -0.12
CA PHE A 115 31.16 -3.01 -0.32
C PHE A 115 31.59 -4.27 -1.11
N SER A 116 32.85 -4.38 -1.49
CA SER A 116 33.41 -5.56 -2.17
C SER A 116 33.64 -6.75 -1.23
N ASP A 117 33.75 -6.51 0.07
CA ASP A 117 34.06 -7.54 1.05
C ASP A 117 32.77 -7.93 1.78
N SER A 118 32.20 -9.06 1.42
CA SER A 118 30.87 -9.49 1.79
C SER A 118 30.78 -10.06 3.21
N ILE A 119 30.49 -9.24 4.20
CA ILE A 119 29.97 -9.70 5.49
C ILE A 119 28.48 -9.97 5.32
N ASN A 120 28.06 -11.24 5.50
CA ASN A 120 26.70 -11.66 5.20
C ASN A 120 25.67 -11.16 6.20
N CYS A 121 26.06 -10.82 7.44
CA CYS A 121 25.17 -10.29 8.45
C CYS A 121 25.92 -9.47 9.51
N GLY A 122 25.41 -8.29 9.86
CA GLY A 122 25.95 -7.50 10.96
C GLY A 122 25.66 -8.14 12.30
N PHE A 123 24.37 -8.35 12.59
CA PHE A 123 23.89 -8.96 13.83
C PHE A 123 23.00 -10.15 13.52
N LEU A 124 23.36 -11.33 14.03
CA LEU A 124 22.50 -12.51 14.01
C LEU A 124 22.11 -12.86 15.43
N MET A 125 20.80 -12.73 15.71
CA MET A 125 20.19 -13.03 16.99
C MET A 125 19.36 -14.32 16.86
N ASP A 126 19.72 -15.32 17.65
CA ASP A 126 19.09 -16.62 17.67
C ASP A 126 18.59 -16.93 19.08
N ASN A 127 17.27 -16.95 19.28
CA ASN A 127 16.61 -17.13 20.58
C ASN A 127 17.20 -16.22 21.69
N THR A 128 17.37 -14.93 21.39
CA THR A 128 18.17 -14.00 22.19
C THR A 128 17.42 -12.69 22.40
N THR A 129 17.62 -12.03 23.53
CA THR A 129 17.23 -10.64 23.74
C THR A 129 18.37 -9.71 23.35
N PHE A 130 18.07 -8.75 22.51
CA PHE A 130 19.02 -7.76 21.97
C PHE A 130 18.46 -6.36 22.16
N GLU A 131 19.30 -5.45 22.63
CA GLU A 131 18.93 -4.04 22.80
C GLU A 131 20.07 -3.16 22.26
N MET A 132 19.75 -2.25 21.35
CA MET A 132 20.61 -1.16 20.91
C MET A 132 20.22 0.12 21.66
N THR A 133 21.21 0.94 22.03
CA THR A 133 20.94 2.19 22.77
C THR A 133 20.31 3.26 21.90
N GLU A 134 19.67 4.27 22.53
CA GLU A 134 18.95 5.36 21.86
C GLU A 134 19.79 6.22 20.90
N ARG A 135 21.11 6.13 20.95
CA ARG A 135 22.00 6.88 20.05
C ARG A 135 22.38 6.11 18.77
N GLY A 136 21.80 4.93 18.62
CA GLY A 136 21.80 4.19 17.39
C GLY A 136 23.13 3.49 17.09
N GLY A 137 23.05 2.20 16.81
CA GLY A 137 24.04 1.51 16.01
C GLY A 137 23.73 1.73 14.53
N SER A 138 24.73 1.77 13.70
CA SER A 138 24.54 1.62 12.27
C SER A 138 25.35 0.44 11.76
N THR A 139 24.76 -0.31 10.83
CA THR A 139 25.45 -1.40 10.15
C THR A 139 25.25 -1.24 8.65
N HIS A 140 26.34 -1.22 7.92
CA HIS A 140 26.36 -1.17 6.48
C HIS A 140 27.05 -2.42 5.96
N PHE A 141 26.29 -3.47 5.70
CA PHE A 141 26.82 -4.75 5.26
C PHE A 141 26.16 -5.20 3.95
N ASN A 142 26.80 -6.12 3.25
CA ASN A 142 26.39 -6.49 1.92
C ASN A 142 25.05 -7.22 1.82
N PHE A 143 24.60 -7.96 2.85
CA PHE A 143 23.36 -8.74 2.73
C PHE A 143 22.32 -8.40 3.78
N ILE A 144 22.56 -8.58 5.07
CA ILE A 144 21.58 -8.34 6.13
C ILE A 144 22.22 -7.49 7.22
N GLY A 145 21.61 -6.34 7.54
CA GLY A 145 22.08 -5.49 8.63
C GLY A 145 21.85 -6.16 9.99
N LEU A 146 20.62 -6.59 10.26
CA LEU A 146 20.24 -7.32 11.46
C LEU A 146 19.27 -8.45 11.13
N CYS A 147 19.54 -9.64 11.64
CA CYS A 147 18.71 -10.83 11.49
C CYS A 147 18.30 -11.37 12.87
N GLY A 148 16.99 -11.46 13.13
CA GLY A 148 16.43 -12.11 14.31
C GLY A 148 15.71 -13.39 13.94
N ILE A 149 16.04 -14.50 14.63
CA ILE A 149 15.45 -15.82 14.39
C ILE A 149 15.04 -16.52 15.69
N ASN A 150 14.20 -17.53 15.58
CA ASN A 150 13.88 -18.51 16.63
C ASN A 150 13.43 -17.88 17.97
N GLY A 151 12.55 -16.87 17.93
CA GLY A 151 11.99 -16.26 19.13
C GLY A 151 12.86 -15.17 19.76
N SER A 152 13.76 -14.55 18.98
CA SER A 152 14.53 -13.40 19.46
C SER A 152 13.66 -12.19 19.76
N HIS A 153 14.06 -11.41 20.77
CA HIS A 153 13.45 -10.14 21.15
C HIS A 153 14.44 -9.00 20.92
N ILE A 154 14.14 -8.13 19.97
CA ILE A 154 15.05 -7.09 19.49
C ILE A 154 14.49 -5.72 19.81
N GLN A 155 15.29 -4.84 20.41
CA GLN A 155 15.04 -3.41 20.52
C GLN A 155 16.11 -2.64 19.74
N ALA A 156 15.68 -1.85 18.76
CA ALA A 156 16.57 -1.13 17.85
C ALA A 156 16.05 0.28 17.52
N ASN A 157 15.64 1.04 18.57
CA ASN A 157 15.15 2.41 18.38
C ASN A 157 16.29 3.35 17.93
N TYR A 158 15.96 4.31 17.06
CA TYR A 158 16.91 5.31 16.53
C TYR A 158 18.14 4.73 15.81
N CYS A 159 18.06 3.49 15.32
CA CYS A 159 19.16 2.81 14.63
C CYS A 159 19.13 3.06 13.12
N ASP A 160 20.30 2.96 12.49
CA ASP A 160 20.46 3.06 11.04
C ASP A 160 20.95 1.72 10.45
N PHE A 161 20.12 1.10 9.62
CA PHE A 161 20.42 -0.14 8.90
C PHE A 161 20.43 0.08 7.37
N SER A 162 20.84 1.26 6.94
CA SER A 162 20.88 1.62 5.52
C SER A 162 22.05 0.96 4.78
N TYR A 163 21.98 0.95 3.45
CA TYR A 163 23.02 0.47 2.53
C TYR A 163 23.39 -1.01 2.66
N ASN A 164 22.56 -1.84 3.25
CA ASN A 164 22.78 -3.28 3.28
C ASN A 164 22.36 -3.92 1.95
N GLY A 165 23.16 -4.85 1.42
CA GLY A 165 22.92 -5.49 0.13
C GLY A 165 23.14 -4.57 -1.07
N ASN A 166 24.39 -4.29 -1.44
CA ASN A 166 24.69 -3.41 -2.56
C ASN A 166 24.18 -3.97 -3.89
N ARG A 167 23.39 -3.18 -4.63
CA ARG A 167 22.78 -3.56 -5.89
C ARG A 167 23.76 -3.85 -7.02
N GLU A 168 24.90 -3.18 -7.07
CA GLU A 168 25.90 -3.39 -8.12
C GLU A 168 26.54 -4.78 -8.03
N GLN A 169 26.59 -5.38 -6.84
CA GLN A 169 27.07 -6.75 -6.65
C GLN A 169 25.95 -7.79 -6.84
N LEU A 170 24.68 -7.41 -6.65
CA LEU A 170 23.52 -8.31 -6.83
C LEU A 170 23.31 -8.74 -8.28
N GLU A 171 23.69 -7.95 -9.28
CA GLU A 171 23.57 -8.36 -10.70
C GLU A 171 24.42 -9.59 -11.04
N GLU A 172 25.56 -9.77 -10.37
CA GLU A 172 26.42 -10.93 -10.56
C GLU A 172 25.95 -12.15 -9.74
N TYR A 173 25.30 -11.93 -8.58
CA TYR A 173 24.76 -12.96 -7.69
C TYR A 173 23.30 -13.38 -7.98
N ASN A 174 22.53 -12.59 -8.71
CA ASN A 174 21.12 -12.89 -9.07
C ASN A 174 20.93 -14.15 -9.94
N LYS A 175 22.00 -14.86 -10.26
CA LYS A 175 21.90 -16.18 -10.93
C LYS A 175 21.51 -17.31 -9.96
N ASP A 176 21.68 -17.14 -8.63
CA ASP A 176 21.25 -18.07 -7.61
C ASP A 176 20.22 -17.40 -6.66
N GLN A 177 18.95 -17.61 -6.93
CA GLN A 177 17.71 -16.96 -6.48
C GLN A 177 17.43 -16.88 -4.97
N ASN A 178 18.37 -16.89 -4.04
CA ASN A 178 18.07 -17.03 -2.61
C ASN A 178 18.86 -16.14 -1.65
N MET A 179 19.55 -15.11 -2.09
CA MET A 179 20.29 -14.20 -1.19
C MET A 179 19.75 -12.78 -1.29
N TYR A 180 19.18 -12.29 -0.20
CA TYR A 180 18.47 -11.03 -0.11
C TYR A 180 19.26 -10.03 0.73
N GLY A 181 19.56 -8.89 0.13
CA GLY A 181 20.25 -7.78 0.76
C GLY A 181 19.34 -6.90 1.60
N ASP A 182 18.83 -7.42 2.73
CA ASP A 182 17.86 -6.74 3.57
C ASP A 182 18.55 -5.83 4.60
N GLY A 183 17.90 -4.71 4.92
CA GLY A 183 18.29 -3.94 6.10
C GLY A 183 18.03 -4.71 7.38
N LEU A 184 16.79 -5.17 7.55
CA LEU A 184 16.32 -5.94 8.71
C LEU A 184 15.56 -7.17 8.25
N ARG A 185 15.86 -8.33 8.85
CA ARG A 185 15.10 -9.57 8.64
C ARG A 185 14.71 -10.19 9.96
N ILE A 186 13.42 -10.22 10.22
CA ILE A 186 12.83 -10.72 11.48
C ILE A 186 12.01 -11.97 11.15
N PHE A 187 12.50 -13.11 11.59
CA PHE A 187 11.92 -14.42 11.31
C PHE A 187 11.51 -15.11 12.60
N ASN A 188 10.21 -15.39 12.79
CA ASN A 188 9.68 -15.98 14.02
C ASN A 188 10.25 -15.29 15.30
N SER A 189 10.28 -13.98 15.29
CA SER A 189 10.93 -13.14 16.31
C SER A 189 10.18 -11.83 16.47
N SER A 190 10.54 -11.01 17.44
CA SER A 190 9.94 -9.72 17.66
C SER A 190 10.94 -8.57 17.56
N LEU A 191 10.49 -7.44 17.00
CA LEU A 191 11.27 -6.21 16.86
C LEU A 191 10.49 -5.01 17.42
N THR A 192 11.14 -4.21 18.27
CA THR A 192 10.72 -2.84 18.59
C THR A 192 11.79 -1.89 18.09
N GLY A 193 11.50 -1.15 17.02
CA GLY A 193 12.48 -0.29 16.35
C GLY A 193 11.83 0.99 15.84
N ASN A 194 11.47 1.90 16.73
CA ASN A 194 10.91 3.18 16.34
C ASN A 194 12.01 4.17 15.91
N TYR A 195 11.67 5.09 15.00
CA TYR A 195 12.58 6.12 14.49
C TYR A 195 13.84 5.54 13.84
N MET A 196 13.74 4.40 13.21
CA MET A 196 14.86 3.82 12.47
C MET A 196 15.02 4.47 11.08
N THR A 197 16.24 4.33 10.53
CA THR A 197 16.54 4.62 9.12
C THR A 197 16.98 3.32 8.44
N VAL A 198 16.31 2.93 7.34
CA VAL A 198 16.57 1.68 6.62
C VAL A 198 16.53 1.95 5.11
N ASN A 199 17.46 2.77 4.65
CA ASN A 199 17.46 3.30 3.29
C ASN A 199 18.48 2.58 2.40
N ARG A 200 18.22 2.53 1.10
CA ARG A 200 19.15 2.07 0.06
C ARG A 200 19.68 0.64 0.28
N CYS A 201 18.86 -0.22 0.87
CA CYS A 201 19.16 -1.65 0.94
C CYS A 201 19.00 -2.29 -0.45
N GLY A 202 19.79 -3.32 -0.74
CA GLY A 202 19.83 -3.94 -2.07
C GLY A 202 18.51 -4.57 -2.47
N GLU A 203 17.77 -5.13 -1.51
CA GLU A 203 16.44 -5.70 -1.76
C GLU A 203 15.38 -5.10 -0.84
N ILE A 204 15.15 -5.66 0.35
CA ILE A 204 14.08 -5.27 1.25
C ILE A 204 14.64 -4.40 2.37
N GLY A 205 14.01 -3.26 2.64
CA GLY A 205 14.37 -2.48 3.80
C GLY A 205 14.11 -3.27 5.09
N ILE A 206 12.85 -3.64 5.34
CA ILE A 206 12.41 -4.34 6.55
C ILE A 206 11.54 -5.53 6.19
N HIS A 207 11.92 -6.73 6.62
CA HIS A 207 11.19 -7.96 6.33
C HIS A 207 10.78 -8.70 7.61
N PHE A 208 9.47 -8.86 7.83
CA PHE A 208 8.89 -9.72 8.86
C PHE A 208 8.33 -10.98 8.24
N SER A 209 8.67 -12.15 8.76
CA SER A 209 8.16 -13.42 8.23
C SER A 209 8.01 -14.52 9.28
N HIS A 210 7.17 -15.54 8.96
CA HIS A 210 6.94 -16.74 9.78
C HIS A 210 6.48 -16.43 11.20
N GLY A 211 5.39 -15.66 11.33
CA GLY A 211 4.83 -15.32 12.64
C GLY A 211 5.61 -14.25 13.40
N ALA A 212 6.49 -13.52 12.72
CA ALA A 212 7.21 -12.41 13.34
C ALA A 212 6.28 -11.24 13.69
N SER A 213 6.66 -10.45 14.67
CA SER A 213 5.93 -9.25 15.07
C SER A 213 6.84 -8.04 15.21
N GLY A 214 6.33 -6.84 14.89
CA GLY A 214 7.14 -5.63 14.96
C GLY A 214 6.38 -4.35 15.26
N TYR A 215 7.06 -3.44 15.97
CA TYR A 215 6.66 -2.05 16.15
C TYR A 215 7.79 -1.18 15.59
N ILE A 216 7.53 -0.55 14.44
CA ILE A 216 8.53 0.24 13.70
C ILE A 216 7.99 1.64 13.36
N ASP A 217 7.19 2.21 14.25
CA ASP A 217 6.56 3.52 14.03
C ASP A 217 7.62 4.62 13.82
N PHE A 218 7.27 5.65 13.02
CA PHE A 218 8.14 6.79 12.67
C PHE A 218 9.45 6.40 11.96
N THR A 219 9.49 5.26 11.32
CA THR A 219 10.67 4.76 10.59
C THR A 219 10.70 5.27 9.15
N GLU A 220 11.91 5.51 8.64
CA GLU A 220 12.17 5.83 7.25
C GLU A 220 12.79 4.64 6.53
N ALA A 221 12.13 4.13 5.45
CA ALA A 221 12.63 3.03 4.63
C ALA A 221 12.51 3.40 3.13
N ARG A 222 13.55 4.02 2.57
CA ARG A 222 13.51 4.63 1.24
C ARG A 222 14.57 4.09 0.29
N PHE A 223 14.28 4.18 -1.01
CA PHE A 223 15.20 3.83 -2.10
C PHE A 223 15.70 2.37 -2.02
N ASN A 224 14.94 1.47 -1.41
CA ASN A 224 15.32 0.06 -1.33
C ASN A 224 15.12 -0.63 -2.69
N GLY A 225 15.93 -1.64 -2.97
CA GLY A 225 16.05 -2.24 -4.29
C GLY A 225 14.83 -3.06 -4.73
N HIS A 226 14.02 -3.53 -3.80
CA HIS A 226 12.78 -4.27 -4.08
C HIS A 226 11.62 -3.67 -3.27
N HIS A 227 11.49 -3.97 -1.96
CA HIS A 227 10.43 -3.45 -1.12
C HIS A 227 10.97 -2.58 0.03
N GLY A 228 10.18 -1.61 0.49
CA GLY A 228 10.50 -0.85 1.70
C GLY A 228 10.16 -1.65 2.97
N LEU A 229 8.93 -2.14 3.07
CA LEU A 229 8.44 -3.01 4.14
C LEU A 229 7.73 -4.22 3.54
N MET A 230 8.12 -5.42 3.94
CA MET A 230 7.46 -6.66 3.58
C MET A 230 7.07 -7.45 4.83
N VAL A 231 5.78 -7.83 4.95
CA VAL A 231 5.26 -8.62 6.07
C VAL A 231 4.57 -9.85 5.50
N THR A 232 5.06 -11.04 5.86
CA THR A 232 4.64 -12.29 5.22
C THR A 232 4.37 -13.42 6.21
N THR A 233 3.63 -14.40 5.76
CA THR A 233 3.49 -15.72 6.42
C THR A 233 3.02 -15.58 7.88
N GLY A 234 1.83 -14.96 8.07
CA GLY A 234 1.19 -14.82 9.37
C GLY A 234 1.87 -13.84 10.31
N SER A 235 2.68 -12.93 9.80
CA SER A 235 3.40 -11.93 10.59
C SER A 235 2.58 -10.64 10.77
N GLN A 236 2.97 -9.82 11.74
CA GLN A 236 2.29 -8.57 12.08
C GLN A 236 3.28 -7.42 12.25
N ALA A 237 2.93 -6.24 11.74
CA ALA A 237 3.74 -5.04 11.93
C ALA A 237 2.88 -3.81 12.21
N SER A 238 3.32 -2.98 13.18
CA SER A 238 2.90 -1.58 13.32
C SER A 238 3.99 -0.70 12.70
N ALA A 239 3.61 0.08 11.70
CA ALA A 239 4.48 0.98 10.94
C ALA A 239 3.77 2.33 10.72
N ARG A 240 3.26 2.92 11.81
CA ARG A 240 2.51 4.18 11.78
C ARG A 240 3.44 5.37 11.63
N ASN A 241 2.95 6.39 10.92
CA ASN A 241 3.72 7.62 10.68
C ASN A 241 5.09 7.36 10.03
N CYS A 242 5.20 6.28 9.27
CA CYS A 242 6.41 5.91 8.55
C CYS A 242 6.51 6.61 7.20
N LYS A 243 7.74 6.71 6.69
CA LYS A 243 8.03 7.12 5.32
C LYS A 243 8.68 5.98 4.57
N ILE A 244 7.86 5.24 3.81
CA ILE A 244 8.29 4.04 3.08
C ILE A 244 8.09 4.32 1.59
N THR A 245 9.10 4.91 0.95
CA THR A 245 8.94 5.52 -0.38
C THR A 245 10.10 5.21 -1.32
N ASP A 246 9.88 5.52 -2.60
CA ASP A 246 10.94 5.55 -3.61
C ASP A 246 11.62 4.19 -3.85
N THR A 247 10.98 3.08 -3.47
CA THR A 247 11.49 1.73 -3.76
C THR A 247 11.33 1.39 -5.25
N ILE A 248 12.06 0.38 -5.71
CA ILE A 248 11.95 -0.01 -7.13
C ILE A 248 10.63 -0.70 -7.40
N ASP A 249 10.25 -1.65 -6.55
CA ASP A 249 8.95 -2.31 -6.64
C ASP A 249 7.98 -1.72 -5.60
N ASP A 250 7.25 -2.57 -4.86
CA ASP A 250 6.24 -2.09 -3.93
C ASP A 250 6.86 -1.41 -2.71
N ASN A 251 6.33 -0.26 -2.30
CA ASN A 251 6.80 0.33 -1.06
C ASN A 251 6.42 -0.54 0.13
N VAL A 252 5.18 -1.04 0.19
CA VAL A 252 4.71 -1.92 1.28
C VAL A 252 3.94 -3.12 0.75
N VAL A 253 4.31 -4.31 1.23
CA VAL A 253 3.67 -5.60 0.91
C VAL A 253 3.20 -6.30 2.16
N SER A 254 1.89 -6.65 2.21
CA SER A 254 1.34 -7.63 3.14
C SER A 254 0.93 -8.89 2.39
N TYR A 255 1.49 -10.04 2.74
CA TYR A 255 1.34 -11.29 2.00
C TYR A 255 1.09 -12.48 2.91
N ALA A 256 0.22 -13.42 2.48
CA ALA A 256 -0.02 -14.69 3.13
C ALA A 256 -0.47 -14.55 4.60
N SER A 257 -1.69 -14.06 4.80
CA SER A 257 -2.37 -13.93 6.10
C SER A 257 -1.64 -13.05 7.11
N SER A 258 -1.03 -11.98 6.65
CA SER A 258 -0.28 -11.04 7.47
C SER A 258 -1.05 -9.73 7.67
N ASP A 259 -0.73 -9.01 8.73
CA ASP A 259 -1.40 -7.78 9.10
C ASP A 259 -0.42 -6.62 9.25
N ILE A 260 -0.76 -5.44 8.72
CA ILE A 260 0.05 -4.22 8.86
C ILE A 260 -0.82 -3.04 9.30
N ASP A 261 -0.39 -2.33 10.33
CA ASP A 261 -0.92 -1.01 10.69
C ASP A 261 -0.01 0.08 10.11
N LEU A 262 -0.48 0.74 9.04
CA LEU A 262 0.23 1.80 8.30
C LEU A 262 -0.41 3.17 8.45
N ARG A 263 -1.22 3.39 9.46
CA ARG A 263 -1.93 4.67 9.61
C ARG A 263 -0.98 5.86 9.55
N TYR A 264 -1.40 6.90 8.83
CA TYR A 264 -0.67 8.17 8.64
C TYR A 264 0.69 8.03 7.94
N SER A 265 0.96 6.92 7.27
CA SER A 265 2.23 6.68 6.60
C SER A 265 2.23 7.17 5.15
N ASP A 266 3.39 7.58 4.67
CA ASP A 266 3.63 7.91 3.26
C ASP A 266 4.30 6.71 2.56
N CYS A 267 3.60 6.14 1.58
CA CYS A 267 4.03 5.03 0.75
C CYS A 267 4.04 5.42 -0.74
N SER A 268 4.50 6.62 -1.05
CA SER A 268 4.49 7.20 -2.40
C SER A 268 5.73 6.83 -3.22
N ASN A 269 5.67 7.12 -4.53
CA ASN A 269 6.81 7.05 -5.46
C ASN A 269 7.44 5.65 -5.62
N SER A 270 6.68 4.56 -5.47
CA SER A 270 7.18 3.27 -5.95
C SER A 270 7.51 3.39 -7.45
N GLN A 271 8.68 2.91 -7.89
CA GLN A 271 9.14 3.20 -9.25
C GLN A 271 8.41 2.38 -10.31
N THR A 272 8.11 1.11 -10.04
CA THR A 272 7.56 0.19 -11.03
C THR A 272 6.15 -0.32 -10.70
N THR A 273 5.80 -0.49 -9.43
CA THR A 273 4.57 -1.18 -9.02
C THR A 273 3.70 -0.38 -8.05
N TYR A 274 3.37 -0.89 -6.87
CA TYR A 274 2.35 -0.34 -5.98
C TYR A 274 2.93 0.47 -4.82
N GLY A 275 2.17 1.45 -4.35
CA GLY A 275 2.46 2.08 -3.07
C GLY A 275 2.22 1.10 -1.91
N VAL A 276 1.02 0.53 -1.86
CA VAL A 276 0.60 -0.43 -0.83
C VAL A 276 -0.13 -1.59 -1.49
N ILE A 277 0.29 -2.82 -1.20
CA ILE A 277 -0.38 -4.03 -1.69
C ILE A 277 -0.66 -5.03 -0.56
N ALA A 278 -1.92 -5.49 -0.47
CA ALA A 278 -2.30 -6.67 0.30
C ALA A 278 -2.68 -7.82 -0.62
N THR A 279 -2.14 -9.00 -0.40
CA THR A 279 -2.46 -10.18 -1.20
C THR A 279 -2.49 -11.47 -0.39
N ARG A 280 -3.27 -12.48 -0.84
CA ARG A 280 -3.45 -13.78 -0.17
C ARG A 280 -3.93 -13.67 1.27
N SER A 281 -5.17 -13.16 1.46
CA SER A 281 -5.88 -13.09 2.74
C SER A 281 -5.19 -12.25 3.81
N SER A 282 -4.48 -11.20 3.40
CA SER A 282 -3.77 -10.27 4.29
C SER A 282 -4.60 -9.01 4.56
N ASN A 283 -4.29 -8.29 5.63
CA ASN A 283 -4.97 -7.05 5.99
C ASN A 283 -3.99 -5.89 6.14
N ILE A 284 -4.44 -4.70 5.76
CA ILE A 284 -3.68 -3.46 5.98
C ILE A 284 -4.63 -2.39 6.50
N ASN A 285 -4.26 -1.72 7.58
CA ASN A 285 -4.87 -0.47 8.00
C ASN A 285 -4.02 0.70 7.49
N PHE A 286 -4.54 1.43 6.51
CA PHE A 286 -3.88 2.56 5.85
C PHE A 286 -4.68 3.87 6.02
N ASP A 287 -5.44 4.01 7.12
CA ASP A 287 -6.21 5.22 7.42
C ASP A 287 -5.33 6.47 7.32
N LYS A 288 -5.79 7.45 6.55
CA LYS A 288 -5.09 8.71 6.24
C LYS A 288 -3.67 8.55 5.68
N GLY A 289 -3.38 7.41 5.09
CA GLY A 289 -2.11 7.18 4.41
C GLY A 289 -2.03 7.85 3.04
N ILE A 290 -0.82 7.94 2.49
CA ILE A 290 -0.52 8.54 1.19
C ILE A 290 0.19 7.52 0.30
N ALA A 291 -0.35 7.27 -0.91
CA ALA A 291 0.23 6.37 -1.91
C ALA A 291 0.13 7.02 -3.30
N ASN A 292 0.92 8.07 -3.51
CA ASN A 292 0.89 8.89 -4.71
C ASN A 292 2.05 8.60 -5.66
N SER A 293 1.86 8.90 -6.94
CA SER A 293 2.92 8.90 -7.95
C SER A 293 3.66 7.56 -8.09
N CYS A 294 2.95 6.45 -7.84
CA CYS A 294 3.50 5.11 -7.97
C CYS A 294 3.55 4.64 -9.43
N GLY A 295 4.50 3.76 -9.76
CA GLY A 295 4.73 3.24 -11.11
C GLY A 295 3.59 2.37 -11.66
N ALA A 296 2.74 1.83 -10.80
CA ALA A 296 1.47 1.21 -11.18
C ALA A 296 0.32 1.90 -10.43
N SER A 297 -0.24 1.29 -9.40
CA SER A 297 -1.36 1.85 -8.66
C SER A 297 -0.97 2.23 -7.23
N GLY A 298 -1.73 3.16 -6.62
CA GLY A 298 -1.46 3.57 -5.25
C GLY A 298 -1.75 2.45 -4.25
N ILE A 299 -2.99 1.93 -4.25
CA ILE A 299 -3.48 0.93 -3.29
C ILE A 299 -4.05 -0.27 -4.03
N MET A 300 -3.61 -1.48 -3.66
CA MET A 300 -4.07 -2.74 -4.24
C MET A 300 -4.45 -3.78 -3.20
N ALA A 301 -5.72 -4.20 -3.19
CA ALA A 301 -6.17 -5.39 -2.45
C ALA A 301 -6.48 -6.53 -3.42
N ASN A 302 -5.88 -7.70 -3.22
CA ASN A 302 -6.02 -8.83 -4.13
C ASN A 302 -6.13 -10.17 -3.38
N ARG A 303 -6.94 -11.11 -3.91
CA ARG A 303 -7.07 -12.48 -3.40
C ARG A 303 -7.54 -12.54 -1.95
N GLY A 304 -8.76 -12.01 -1.69
CA GLY A 304 -9.44 -12.13 -0.40
C GLY A 304 -8.88 -11.23 0.70
N CYS A 305 -8.22 -10.14 0.34
CA CYS A 305 -7.62 -9.20 1.28
C CYS A 305 -8.57 -8.09 1.72
N SER A 306 -8.24 -7.43 2.82
CA SER A 306 -8.92 -6.23 3.29
C SER A 306 -7.93 -5.09 3.50
N ILE A 307 -8.26 -3.89 2.96
CA ILE A 307 -7.51 -2.67 3.23
C ILE A 307 -8.49 -1.62 3.76
N ASP A 308 -8.24 -1.09 4.95
CA ASP A 308 -8.87 0.13 5.44
C ASP A 308 -7.97 1.32 5.04
N ALA A 309 -8.45 2.10 4.07
CA ALA A 309 -7.79 3.28 3.54
C ALA A 309 -8.67 4.52 3.70
N THR A 310 -9.43 4.60 4.80
CA THR A 310 -10.29 5.73 5.13
C THR A 310 -9.48 7.02 5.15
N GLY A 311 -9.93 8.04 4.42
CA GLY A 311 -9.24 9.33 4.31
C GLY A 311 -7.89 9.30 3.58
N ALA A 312 -7.51 8.17 2.99
CA ALA A 312 -6.23 8.04 2.29
C ALA A 312 -6.19 8.80 0.96
N THR A 313 -4.98 9.09 0.47
CA THR A 313 -4.75 9.69 -0.84
C THR A 313 -3.99 8.73 -1.74
N ALA A 314 -4.54 8.45 -2.93
CA ALA A 314 -3.98 7.57 -3.95
C ALA A 314 -4.06 8.24 -5.33
N SER A 315 -3.28 9.29 -5.52
CA SER A 315 -3.38 10.20 -6.67
C SER A 315 -2.12 10.20 -7.53
N ARG A 316 -2.26 10.60 -8.80
CA ARG A 316 -1.15 10.72 -9.77
C ARG A 316 -0.37 9.42 -10.00
N ASN A 317 -0.99 8.27 -9.75
CA ASN A 317 -0.38 6.98 -10.04
C ASN A 317 -0.45 6.69 -11.55
N LYS A 318 0.50 5.90 -12.05
CA LYS A 318 0.59 5.62 -13.49
C LYS A 318 -0.61 4.82 -13.99
N TRP A 319 -1.22 3.98 -13.14
CA TRP A 319 -2.42 3.21 -13.48
C TRP A 319 -3.63 3.69 -12.69
N HIS A 320 -3.99 3.03 -11.61
CA HIS A 320 -5.19 3.35 -10.82
C HIS A 320 -4.83 3.98 -9.48
N GLY A 321 -5.76 4.73 -8.90
CA GLY A 321 -5.63 5.15 -7.52
C GLY A 321 -5.80 3.94 -6.59
N VAL A 322 -6.96 3.30 -6.65
CA VAL A 322 -7.36 2.18 -5.79
C VAL A 322 -7.86 1.02 -6.63
N ILE A 323 -7.41 -0.20 -6.31
CA ILE A 323 -7.91 -1.45 -6.90
C ILE A 323 -8.34 -2.42 -5.80
N ALA A 324 -9.55 -2.97 -5.90
CA ALA A 324 -9.96 -4.19 -5.22
C ALA A 324 -10.22 -5.29 -6.26
N SER A 325 -9.59 -6.45 -6.12
CA SER A 325 -9.68 -7.57 -7.07
C SER A 325 -9.77 -8.92 -6.37
N ASN A 326 -10.45 -9.88 -7.02
CA ASN A 326 -10.51 -11.27 -6.58
C ASN A 326 -11.02 -11.42 -5.13
N ASN A 327 -12.29 -11.07 -4.89
CA ASN A 327 -13.00 -11.17 -3.62
C ASN A 327 -12.37 -10.35 -2.47
N SER A 328 -11.74 -9.25 -2.78
CA SER A 328 -11.10 -8.37 -1.81
C SER A 328 -12.00 -7.18 -1.42
N LYS A 329 -11.65 -6.52 -0.33
CA LYS A 329 -12.37 -5.36 0.18
C LYS A 329 -11.42 -4.17 0.35
N VAL A 330 -11.89 -2.98 -0.02
CA VAL A 330 -11.21 -1.72 0.31
C VAL A 330 -12.22 -0.75 0.88
N ASP A 331 -11.97 -0.23 2.07
CA ASP A 331 -12.66 0.97 2.56
C ASP A 331 -11.83 2.19 2.19
N PHE A 332 -12.36 3.01 1.30
CA PHE A 332 -11.74 4.24 0.81
C PHE A 332 -12.64 5.46 1.11
N THR A 333 -13.47 5.36 2.16
CA THR A 333 -14.34 6.44 2.58
C THR A 333 -13.57 7.73 2.81
N SER A 334 -14.06 8.85 2.28
CA SER A 334 -13.42 10.18 2.33
C SER A 334 -12.02 10.24 1.68
N GLY A 335 -11.67 9.29 0.84
CA GLY A 335 -10.37 9.23 0.17
C GLY A 335 -10.28 10.07 -1.10
N ASN A 336 -9.06 10.26 -1.60
CA ASN A 336 -8.77 11.02 -2.82
C ASN A 336 -8.02 10.16 -3.84
N ALA A 337 -8.66 9.85 -4.97
CA ALA A 337 -8.09 9.06 -6.07
C ALA A 337 -8.09 9.86 -7.39
N ASN A 338 -7.31 10.94 -7.41
CA ASN A 338 -7.34 11.93 -8.48
C ASN A 338 -6.14 11.83 -9.44
N GLU A 339 -6.35 12.26 -10.68
CA GLU A 339 -5.28 12.44 -11.69
C GLU A 339 -4.49 11.15 -12.01
N ASN A 340 -5.08 9.97 -11.82
CA ASN A 340 -4.42 8.70 -12.12
C ASN A 340 -4.41 8.42 -13.62
N GLY A 341 -3.45 7.62 -14.07
CA GLY A 341 -3.25 7.30 -15.50
C GLY A 341 -4.34 6.39 -16.09
N LEU A 342 -5.13 5.72 -15.28
CA LEU A 342 -6.31 4.94 -15.70
C LEU A 342 -7.53 5.38 -14.87
N ASP A 343 -8.10 4.49 -14.02
CA ASP A 343 -9.27 4.81 -13.20
C ASP A 343 -8.86 5.37 -11.84
N GLY A 344 -9.68 6.22 -11.26
CA GLY A 344 -9.51 6.61 -9.86
C GLY A 344 -9.72 5.41 -8.94
N ILE A 345 -10.88 4.78 -9.04
CA ILE A 345 -11.27 3.60 -8.23
C ILE A 345 -11.72 2.48 -9.16
N GLN A 346 -11.10 1.31 -9.02
CA GLN A 346 -11.48 0.11 -9.76
C GLN A 346 -11.84 -1.04 -8.82
N CYS A 347 -13.00 -1.66 -9.07
CA CYS A 347 -13.48 -2.84 -8.35
C CYS A 347 -13.76 -3.98 -9.31
N THR A 348 -13.13 -5.15 -9.11
CA THR A 348 -13.23 -6.26 -10.06
C THR A 348 -13.44 -7.61 -9.39
N HIS A 349 -14.01 -8.58 -10.14
CA HIS A 349 -14.06 -10.00 -9.77
C HIS A 349 -14.58 -10.26 -8.35
N GLY A 350 -15.83 -9.88 -8.08
CA GLY A 350 -16.51 -10.16 -6.82
C GLY A 350 -16.00 -9.35 -5.62
N SER A 351 -15.21 -8.32 -5.87
CA SER A 351 -14.67 -7.45 -4.81
C SER A 351 -15.64 -6.34 -4.42
N THR A 352 -15.35 -5.68 -3.32
CA THR A 352 -16.13 -4.56 -2.82
C THR A 352 -15.25 -3.35 -2.51
N VAL A 353 -15.67 -2.15 -2.94
CA VAL A 353 -15.03 -0.89 -2.53
C VAL A 353 -16.08 0.02 -1.89
N GLN A 354 -15.82 0.48 -0.67
CA GLN A 354 -16.53 1.59 -0.04
C GLN A 354 -15.81 2.89 -0.40
N ALA A 355 -16.48 3.80 -1.10
CA ALA A 355 -15.91 5.07 -1.57
C ALA A 355 -16.82 6.26 -1.26
N ARG A 356 -17.49 6.20 -0.13
CA ARG A 356 -18.39 7.26 0.32
C ARG A 356 -17.61 8.57 0.55
N LEU A 357 -18.18 9.72 0.16
CA LEU A 357 -17.59 11.05 0.35
C LEU A 357 -16.19 11.22 -0.30
N SER A 358 -15.83 10.34 -1.22
CA SER A 358 -14.51 10.35 -1.87
C SER A 358 -14.46 11.25 -3.10
N THR A 359 -13.26 11.49 -3.61
CA THR A 359 -13.04 12.14 -4.90
C THR A 359 -12.32 11.22 -5.89
N ALA A 360 -12.74 11.25 -7.14
CA ALA A 360 -12.12 10.51 -8.24
C ALA A 360 -12.09 11.38 -9.50
N ASN A 361 -11.30 12.47 -9.45
CA ASN A 361 -11.31 13.54 -10.44
C ASN A 361 -10.10 13.46 -11.38
N GLY A 362 -10.27 13.92 -12.62
CA GLY A 362 -9.18 14.12 -13.57
C GLY A 362 -8.43 12.86 -13.98
N ASN A 363 -8.97 11.67 -13.71
CA ASN A 363 -8.34 10.41 -14.09
C ASN A 363 -8.41 10.23 -15.61
N LYS A 364 -7.38 9.62 -16.22
CA LYS A 364 -7.31 9.54 -17.70
C LYS A 364 -8.36 8.61 -18.29
N ARG A 365 -8.95 7.71 -17.50
CA ARG A 365 -10.04 6.83 -17.94
C ARG A 365 -11.32 7.15 -17.16
N ASN A 366 -11.68 6.39 -16.15
CA ASN A 366 -12.91 6.59 -15.40
C ASN A 366 -12.63 7.15 -14.00
N GLY A 367 -13.60 7.85 -13.43
CA GLY A 367 -13.58 8.14 -12.00
C GLY A 367 -13.71 6.84 -11.21
N VAL A 368 -14.81 6.10 -11.46
CA VAL A 368 -15.12 4.80 -10.84
C VAL A 368 -15.43 3.75 -11.89
N LEU A 369 -14.86 2.55 -11.76
CA LEU A 369 -15.20 1.38 -12.56
C LEU A 369 -15.54 0.19 -11.67
N ALA A 370 -16.79 -0.30 -11.78
CA ALA A 370 -17.21 -1.60 -11.24
C ALA A 370 -17.27 -2.64 -12.37
N TYR A 371 -16.33 -3.58 -12.41
CA TYR A 371 -16.23 -4.66 -13.38
C TYR A 371 -16.46 -6.00 -12.70
N ALA A 372 -17.69 -6.52 -12.74
CA ALA A 372 -18.07 -7.70 -11.97
C ALA A 372 -17.71 -7.56 -10.47
N GLY A 373 -17.91 -6.41 -9.87
CA GLY A 373 -17.67 -6.09 -8.47
C GLY A 373 -18.58 -4.94 -8.03
N ASP A 374 -18.59 -4.62 -6.75
CA ASP A 374 -19.50 -3.66 -6.15
C ASP A 374 -18.77 -2.42 -5.62
N VAL A 375 -19.24 -1.22 -6.00
CA VAL A 375 -18.74 0.05 -5.49
C VAL A 375 -19.86 0.82 -4.81
N TYR A 376 -19.68 1.15 -3.53
CA TYR A 376 -20.56 2.00 -2.76
C TYR A 376 -19.93 3.40 -2.63
N ALA A 377 -20.41 4.32 -3.46
CA ALA A 377 -19.81 5.63 -3.71
C ALA A 377 -20.80 6.78 -3.41
N GLN A 378 -21.53 6.71 -2.31
CA GLN A 378 -22.47 7.75 -1.91
C GLN A 378 -21.73 9.09 -1.76
N GLU A 379 -22.32 10.15 -2.32
CA GLU A 379 -21.81 11.52 -2.30
C GLU A 379 -20.37 11.66 -2.89
N ILE A 380 -19.98 10.73 -3.77
CA ILE A 380 -18.69 10.83 -4.48
C ILE A 380 -18.66 12.03 -5.43
N ASN A 381 -17.48 12.61 -5.61
CA ASN A 381 -17.24 13.61 -6.64
C ASN A 381 -16.35 12.99 -7.76
N CYS A 382 -16.87 12.95 -8.99
CA CYS A 382 -16.18 12.47 -10.19
C CYS A 382 -16.18 13.57 -11.25
N ASP A 383 -15.15 14.38 -11.31
CA ASP A 383 -15.08 15.52 -12.21
C ASP A 383 -13.94 15.40 -13.23
N GLY A 384 -14.20 15.79 -14.46
CA GLY A 384 -13.18 15.95 -15.51
C GLY A 384 -12.44 14.67 -15.92
N ASN A 385 -13.07 13.49 -15.77
CA ASN A 385 -12.41 12.23 -16.13
C ASN A 385 -12.31 12.04 -17.66
N GLY A 386 -11.25 11.39 -18.11
CA GLY A 386 -10.90 11.26 -19.53
C GLY A 386 -11.83 10.36 -20.33
N ARG A 387 -12.66 9.57 -19.66
CA ARG A 387 -13.69 8.76 -20.31
C ARG A 387 -15.03 8.94 -19.60
N ARG A 388 -15.30 8.28 -18.47
CA ARG A 388 -16.55 8.34 -17.73
C ARG A 388 -16.37 8.75 -16.29
N GLY A 389 -17.39 9.31 -15.70
CA GLY A 389 -17.41 9.54 -14.26
C GLY A 389 -17.63 8.23 -13.50
N LEU A 390 -18.75 7.54 -13.77
CA LEU A 390 -19.13 6.26 -13.19
C LEU A 390 -19.39 5.24 -14.30
N GLU A 391 -18.79 4.06 -14.19
CA GLU A 391 -19.03 2.93 -15.11
C GLU A 391 -19.27 1.64 -14.33
N ALA A 392 -20.37 0.92 -14.65
CA ALA A 392 -20.60 -0.45 -14.24
C ALA A 392 -20.67 -1.37 -15.47
N THR A 393 -19.95 -2.48 -15.45
CA THR A 393 -19.92 -3.43 -16.57
C THR A 393 -19.75 -4.87 -16.10
N ARG A 394 -20.20 -5.83 -16.94
CA ARG A 394 -20.13 -7.27 -16.68
C ARG A 394 -20.77 -7.70 -15.35
N GLY A 395 -21.97 -7.20 -15.05
CA GLY A 395 -22.68 -7.51 -13.82
C GLY A 395 -22.18 -6.76 -12.60
N GLY A 396 -21.34 -5.74 -12.78
CA GLY A 396 -20.91 -4.88 -11.68
C GLY A 396 -22.04 -3.97 -11.16
N TYR A 397 -21.89 -3.49 -9.95
CA TYR A 397 -22.81 -2.61 -9.28
C TYR A 397 -22.14 -1.33 -8.76
N VAL A 398 -22.77 -0.17 -9.03
CA VAL A 398 -22.38 1.11 -8.44
C VAL A 398 -23.56 1.73 -7.71
N ALA A 399 -23.42 1.98 -6.41
CA ALA A 399 -24.35 2.75 -5.62
C ALA A 399 -23.74 4.12 -5.28
N ALA A 400 -24.26 5.19 -5.92
CA ALA A 400 -23.68 6.53 -5.83
C ALA A 400 -24.79 7.59 -5.57
N TYR A 401 -25.62 7.38 -4.55
CA TYR A 401 -26.61 8.33 -4.08
C TYR A 401 -25.97 9.69 -3.80
N GLY A 402 -26.57 10.78 -4.27
CA GLY A 402 -26.10 12.14 -4.04
C GLY A 402 -24.77 12.48 -4.73
N ALA A 403 -24.29 11.65 -5.66
CA ALA A 403 -23.02 11.86 -6.35
C ALA A 403 -23.00 13.15 -7.19
N LYS A 404 -21.82 13.73 -7.34
CA LYS A 404 -21.53 14.81 -8.29
C LYS A 404 -20.67 14.25 -9.41
N VAL A 405 -21.21 14.19 -10.63
CA VAL A 405 -20.50 13.64 -11.79
C VAL A 405 -20.48 14.67 -12.90
N SER A 406 -19.29 15.13 -13.29
CA SER A 406 -19.21 16.24 -14.21
C SER A 406 -18.05 16.14 -15.21
N ARG A 407 -18.23 16.78 -16.36
CA ARG A 407 -17.21 17.06 -17.38
C ARG A 407 -16.41 15.84 -17.84
N SER A 408 -16.97 14.63 -17.77
CA SER A 408 -16.35 13.46 -18.38
C SER A 408 -16.30 13.64 -19.89
N LYS A 409 -15.22 13.16 -20.55
CA LYS A 409 -15.09 13.32 -22.02
C LYS A 409 -16.07 12.49 -22.82
N ASP A 410 -16.58 11.40 -22.26
CA ASP A 410 -17.60 10.52 -22.82
C ASP A 410 -18.90 10.69 -22.01
N ASP A 411 -19.55 9.60 -21.59
CA ASP A 411 -20.71 9.67 -20.73
C ASP A 411 -20.32 10.03 -19.29
N ASN A 412 -21.14 10.75 -18.58
CA ASN A 412 -20.92 10.91 -17.14
C ASN A 412 -21.19 9.59 -16.39
N VAL A 413 -22.24 8.84 -16.79
CA VAL A 413 -22.63 7.58 -16.15
C VAL A 413 -22.99 6.53 -17.20
N LEU A 414 -22.39 5.33 -17.12
CA LEU A 414 -22.70 4.20 -18.01
C LEU A 414 -22.94 2.90 -17.24
N ALA A 415 -24.12 2.29 -17.47
CA ALA A 415 -24.42 0.91 -17.08
C ALA A 415 -24.43 0.00 -18.33
N TYR A 416 -23.42 -0.87 -18.46
CA TYR A 416 -23.30 -1.82 -19.57
C TYR A 416 -23.55 -3.24 -19.10
N GLY A 417 -24.75 -3.79 -19.32
CA GLY A 417 -25.14 -5.10 -18.79
C GLY A 417 -24.97 -5.21 -17.26
N SER A 418 -25.27 -4.14 -16.55
CA SER A 418 -24.91 -3.94 -15.14
C SER A 418 -25.90 -3.01 -14.46
N MET A 419 -25.71 -2.72 -13.18
CA MET A 419 -26.63 -1.88 -12.43
C MET A 419 -25.91 -0.67 -11.82
N ILE A 420 -26.54 0.51 -11.94
CA ILE A 420 -26.11 1.74 -11.26
C ILE A 420 -27.30 2.37 -10.53
N SER A 421 -27.12 2.76 -9.28
CA SER A 421 -28.07 3.55 -8.50
C SER A 421 -27.45 4.91 -8.17
N ILE A 422 -28.02 5.99 -8.74
CA ILE A 422 -27.51 7.37 -8.62
C ILE A 422 -28.60 8.36 -8.22
N ASN A 423 -29.56 7.93 -7.43
CA ASN A 423 -30.64 8.84 -7.00
C ASN A 423 -30.06 10.11 -6.36
N GLU A 424 -30.74 11.24 -6.59
CA GLU A 424 -30.35 12.57 -6.09
C GLU A 424 -28.97 13.09 -6.60
N ALA A 425 -28.41 12.48 -7.63
CA ALA A 425 -27.15 12.91 -8.19
C ALA A 425 -27.25 14.19 -9.03
N VAL A 426 -26.13 14.93 -9.10
CA VAL A 426 -25.95 16.08 -9.98
C VAL A 426 -24.96 15.72 -11.09
N ILE A 427 -25.45 15.76 -12.33
CA ILE A 427 -24.73 15.32 -13.52
C ILE A 427 -24.61 16.49 -14.48
N THR A 428 -23.38 16.93 -14.78
CA THR A 428 -23.20 18.15 -15.59
C THR A 428 -22.11 18.00 -16.66
N GLY A 429 -22.32 18.62 -17.81
CA GLY A 429 -21.32 18.82 -18.83
C GLY A 429 -20.68 17.53 -19.39
N ALA A 430 -21.45 16.46 -19.56
CA ALA A 430 -20.97 15.25 -20.22
C ALA A 430 -20.55 15.53 -21.67
N GLY A 431 -19.44 14.94 -22.13
CA GLY A 431 -19.01 15.06 -23.53
C GLY A 431 -19.96 14.36 -24.50
N ARG A 432 -20.60 13.28 -24.06
CA ARG A 432 -21.68 12.58 -24.75
C ARG A 432 -22.96 12.62 -23.93
N ASN A 433 -23.35 11.50 -23.33
CA ASN A 433 -24.62 11.36 -22.63
C ASN A 433 -24.49 11.73 -21.14
N GLY A 434 -25.53 12.31 -20.58
CA GLY A 434 -25.60 12.47 -19.12
C GLY A 434 -25.56 11.11 -18.43
N ILE A 435 -26.54 10.24 -18.77
CA ILE A 435 -26.58 8.84 -18.35
C ILE A 435 -26.91 7.93 -19.54
N GLU A 436 -26.26 6.77 -19.59
CA GLU A 436 -26.50 5.73 -20.61
C GLU A 436 -26.66 4.36 -19.97
N ALA A 437 -27.76 3.67 -20.28
CA ALA A 437 -27.93 2.25 -20.03
C ALA A 437 -27.90 1.47 -21.34
N THR A 438 -27.12 0.41 -21.41
CA THR A 438 -26.98 -0.39 -22.64
C THR A 438 -26.80 -1.88 -22.34
N ARG A 439 -27.18 -2.74 -23.31
CA ARG A 439 -27.06 -4.20 -23.26
C ARG A 439 -27.65 -4.84 -22.00
N GLY A 440 -28.89 -4.51 -21.65
CA GLY A 440 -29.58 -5.00 -20.48
C GLY A 440 -29.17 -4.30 -19.17
N GLY A 441 -28.44 -3.19 -19.27
CA GLY A 441 -28.10 -2.38 -18.10
C GLY A 441 -29.33 -1.74 -17.44
N GLN A 442 -29.22 -1.42 -16.17
CA GLN A 442 -30.26 -0.74 -15.41
C GLN A 442 -29.68 0.44 -14.65
N ILE A 443 -30.33 1.59 -14.75
CA ILE A 443 -29.97 2.79 -13.98
C ILE A 443 -31.20 3.26 -13.18
N PHE A 444 -31.01 3.39 -11.85
CA PHE A 444 -31.95 4.02 -10.93
C PHE A 444 -31.46 5.42 -10.64
N ALA A 445 -32.18 6.43 -11.11
CA ALA A 445 -31.74 7.82 -11.18
C ALA A 445 -32.90 8.78 -10.82
N ASP A 446 -33.68 8.45 -9.81
CA ASP A 446 -34.75 9.32 -9.36
C ASP A 446 -34.22 10.61 -8.73
N ARG A 447 -34.91 11.72 -8.95
CA ARG A 447 -34.58 13.05 -8.43
C ARG A 447 -33.19 13.56 -8.82
N ILE A 448 -32.66 13.13 -9.97
CA ILE A 448 -31.38 13.63 -10.48
C ILE A 448 -31.51 14.99 -11.16
N THR A 449 -30.40 15.68 -11.29
CA THR A 449 -30.28 16.86 -12.14
C THR A 449 -29.26 16.58 -13.24
N ILE A 450 -29.65 16.69 -14.51
CA ILE A 450 -28.78 16.58 -15.68
C ILE A 450 -28.71 17.92 -16.39
N THR A 451 -27.51 18.46 -16.62
CA THR A 451 -27.34 19.71 -17.38
C THR A 451 -26.15 19.65 -18.34
N GLY A 452 -26.34 20.14 -19.56
CA GLY A 452 -25.26 20.39 -20.50
C GLY A 452 -24.61 19.12 -21.10
N SER A 453 -25.39 18.10 -21.41
CA SER A 453 -24.88 16.91 -22.11
C SER A 453 -24.56 17.21 -23.59
N GLY A 454 -23.42 16.71 -24.07
CA GLY A 454 -22.97 16.90 -25.46
C GLY A 454 -23.78 16.11 -26.50
N ASP A 455 -24.60 15.15 -26.04
CA ASP A 455 -25.52 14.39 -26.86
C ASP A 455 -26.87 14.29 -26.10
N PHE A 456 -27.26 13.12 -25.58
CA PHE A 456 -28.52 12.92 -24.88
C PHE A 456 -28.39 13.20 -23.38
N GLY A 457 -29.50 13.59 -22.76
CA GLY A 457 -29.58 13.62 -21.29
C GLY A 457 -29.64 12.21 -20.73
N ILE A 458 -30.63 11.42 -21.19
CA ILE A 458 -30.84 10.02 -20.84
C ILE A 458 -30.91 9.17 -22.11
N LEU A 459 -30.10 8.10 -22.17
CA LEU A 459 -30.16 7.11 -23.24
C LEU A 459 -30.42 5.71 -22.66
N ALA A 460 -31.47 5.03 -23.16
CA ALA A 460 -31.72 3.61 -22.92
C ALA A 460 -31.63 2.82 -24.25
N TYR A 461 -30.62 1.96 -24.38
CA TYR A 461 -30.38 1.09 -25.53
C TYR A 461 -30.55 -0.36 -25.13
N ALA A 462 -31.64 -1.03 -25.50
CA ALA A 462 -31.98 -2.37 -25.04
C ALA A 462 -31.82 -2.54 -23.50
N SER A 463 -32.29 -1.58 -22.72
CA SER A 463 -31.97 -1.40 -21.29
C SER A 463 -33.05 -0.63 -20.57
N LYS A 464 -32.90 -0.42 -19.24
CA LYS A 464 -33.90 0.31 -18.45
C LYS A 464 -33.28 1.48 -17.69
N VAL A 465 -33.98 2.62 -17.70
CA VAL A 465 -33.64 3.78 -16.88
C VAL A 465 -34.90 4.25 -16.13
N PHE A 466 -34.76 4.40 -14.81
CA PHE A 466 -35.75 4.95 -13.91
C PHE A 466 -35.28 6.34 -13.44
N ALA A 467 -35.93 7.40 -13.86
CA ALA A 467 -35.51 8.78 -13.64
C ALA A 467 -36.68 9.68 -13.26
N ALA A 468 -37.56 9.23 -12.35
CA ALA A 468 -38.69 9.99 -11.89
C ALA A 468 -38.28 11.27 -11.13
N SER A 469 -39.12 12.30 -11.21
CA SER A 469 -38.95 13.58 -10.51
C SER A 469 -37.61 14.28 -10.78
N SER A 470 -37.04 14.11 -11.97
CA SER A 470 -35.72 14.60 -12.35
C SER A 470 -35.78 15.92 -13.12
N ASN A 471 -34.67 16.69 -13.10
CA ASN A 471 -34.50 17.91 -13.88
C ASN A 471 -33.47 17.68 -15.00
N ILE A 472 -33.87 17.87 -16.26
CA ILE A 472 -33.00 17.63 -17.43
C ILE A 472 -33.01 18.87 -18.32
N SER A 473 -31.84 19.43 -18.61
CA SER A 473 -31.74 20.65 -19.45
C SER A 473 -30.38 20.77 -20.16
N GLY A 474 -30.33 21.64 -21.16
CA GLY A 474 -29.10 22.02 -21.86
C GLY A 474 -28.44 20.88 -22.63
N THR A 475 -29.19 19.88 -23.04
CA THR A 475 -28.68 18.78 -23.90
C THR A 475 -28.54 19.27 -25.35
N LYS A 476 -27.47 18.80 -26.01
CA LYS A 476 -27.23 19.17 -27.42
C LYS A 476 -28.26 18.50 -28.36
N ASN A 477 -28.61 17.25 -28.11
CA ASN A 477 -29.64 16.50 -28.80
C ASN A 477 -30.86 16.30 -27.88
N GLU A 478 -31.65 15.26 -28.10
CA GLU A 478 -32.88 15.03 -27.35
C GLU A 478 -32.59 14.72 -25.87
N PRO A 479 -33.31 15.32 -24.94
CA PRO A 479 -33.14 15.02 -23.52
C PRO A 479 -33.34 13.56 -23.16
N VAL A 480 -34.36 12.88 -23.77
CA VAL A 480 -34.73 11.50 -23.43
C VAL A 480 -34.85 10.67 -24.71
N TYR A 481 -33.99 9.63 -24.83
CA TYR A 481 -33.93 8.81 -26.02
C TYR A 481 -33.94 7.32 -25.67
N ALA A 482 -34.91 6.57 -26.20
CA ALA A 482 -35.05 5.14 -26.04
C ALA A 482 -34.98 4.41 -27.38
N THR A 483 -34.18 3.38 -27.50
CA THR A 483 -34.00 2.61 -28.74
C THR A 483 -33.75 1.13 -28.51
N ARG A 484 -34.05 0.30 -29.52
CA ARG A 484 -33.87 -1.16 -29.53
C ARG A 484 -34.51 -1.89 -28.35
N GLY A 485 -35.78 -1.53 -28.03
CA GLY A 485 -36.50 -2.11 -26.90
C GLY A 485 -36.09 -1.50 -25.54
N GLY A 486 -35.45 -0.35 -25.55
CA GLY A 486 -35.12 0.39 -24.31
C GLY A 486 -36.35 0.92 -23.61
N GLU A 487 -36.34 1.00 -22.29
CA GLU A 487 -37.42 1.55 -21.48
C GLU A 487 -36.88 2.70 -20.60
N ILE A 488 -37.59 3.82 -20.59
CA ILE A 488 -37.31 4.97 -19.72
C ILE A 488 -38.57 5.35 -18.95
N THR A 489 -38.47 5.48 -17.64
CA THR A 489 -39.52 6.01 -16.78
C THR A 489 -39.10 7.37 -16.24
N CYS A 490 -39.86 8.44 -16.52
CA CYS A 490 -39.51 9.81 -16.14
C CYS A 490 -40.77 10.60 -15.66
N PHE A 491 -41.62 9.96 -14.88
CA PHE A 491 -42.78 10.64 -14.27
C PHE A 491 -42.34 11.78 -13.33
N GLY A 492 -43.09 12.87 -13.30
CA GLY A 492 -42.83 14.04 -12.47
C GLY A 492 -41.56 14.82 -12.84
N SER A 493 -40.94 14.50 -13.98
CA SER A 493 -39.67 15.13 -14.37
C SER A 493 -39.87 16.46 -15.08
N ASN A 494 -39.04 17.45 -14.76
CA ASN A 494 -38.99 18.74 -15.44
C ASN A 494 -37.92 18.70 -16.53
N ILE A 495 -38.32 18.75 -17.80
CA ILE A 495 -37.42 18.61 -18.94
C ILE A 495 -37.50 19.87 -19.80
N LEU A 496 -36.39 20.59 -19.89
CA LEU A 496 -36.29 21.83 -20.66
C LEU A 496 -35.47 21.62 -21.94
N SER A 497 -36.09 21.74 -23.08
CA SER A 497 -35.43 21.64 -24.38
C SER A 497 -36.20 22.48 -25.43
N ASN A 498 -35.46 23.01 -26.39
CA ASN A 498 -36.01 23.61 -27.61
C ASN A 498 -36.10 22.60 -28.78
N LYS A 499 -35.85 21.33 -28.54
CA LYS A 499 -35.92 20.20 -29.47
C LYS A 499 -37.00 19.21 -29.06
N THR A 500 -37.19 18.16 -29.86
CA THR A 500 -38.02 17.01 -29.49
C THR A 500 -37.53 16.43 -28.16
N ILE A 501 -38.44 16.36 -27.17
CA ILE A 501 -38.06 15.99 -25.79
C ILE A 501 -37.94 14.47 -25.65
N TYR A 502 -38.94 13.74 -26.15
CA TYR A 502 -39.02 12.29 -26.07
C TYR A 502 -38.89 11.65 -27.44
N ASN A 503 -37.82 10.84 -27.65
CA ASN A 503 -37.65 10.07 -28.86
C ASN A 503 -37.66 8.57 -28.59
N VAL A 504 -38.52 7.83 -29.24
CA VAL A 504 -38.57 6.35 -29.20
C VAL A 504 -38.33 5.76 -30.58
N TYR A 505 -37.55 4.70 -30.63
CA TYR A 505 -37.23 3.95 -31.83
C TYR A 505 -37.17 2.45 -31.57
N ASN A 506 -37.37 1.65 -32.62
CA ASN A 506 -37.15 0.21 -32.61
C ASN A 506 -37.87 -0.53 -31.46
N GLY A 507 -39.17 -0.26 -31.27
CA GLY A 507 -40.01 -0.94 -30.28
C GLY A 507 -39.77 -0.56 -28.81
N SER A 508 -39.12 0.57 -28.55
CA SER A 508 -38.84 1.06 -27.20
C SER A 508 -40.07 1.73 -26.54
N ARG A 509 -39.95 2.01 -25.25
CA ARG A 509 -41.02 2.62 -24.46
C ARG A 509 -40.52 3.77 -23.60
N ILE A 510 -41.30 4.85 -23.50
CA ILE A 510 -41.08 5.93 -22.54
C ILE A 510 -42.36 6.12 -21.73
N PHE A 511 -42.26 6.14 -20.41
CA PHE A 511 -43.36 6.40 -19.46
C PHE A 511 -43.17 7.79 -18.87
N THR A 512 -44.18 8.66 -19.04
CA THR A 512 -44.13 10.06 -18.60
C THR A 512 -45.54 10.60 -18.26
N ASP A 513 -45.69 11.86 -17.79
CA ASP A 513 -46.95 12.47 -17.36
C ASP A 513 -47.74 13.05 -18.50
N LYS A 514 -49.07 13.10 -18.34
CA LYS A 514 -50.02 13.63 -19.31
C LYS A 514 -49.91 15.14 -19.59
N ASN A 515 -49.38 15.92 -18.67
CA ASN A 515 -49.64 17.37 -18.63
C ASN A 515 -48.52 18.26 -19.19
N HIS A 516 -47.57 17.71 -19.91
CA HIS A 516 -46.53 18.51 -20.50
C HIS A 516 -46.66 18.55 -22.00
N GLY A 517 -46.88 19.73 -22.57
CA GLY A 517 -46.96 19.98 -24.03
C GLY A 517 -45.62 19.69 -24.72
N TYR A 518 -45.08 18.48 -24.57
CA TYR A 518 -43.79 18.09 -25.04
C TYR A 518 -43.81 17.68 -26.51
N SER A 519 -42.83 18.10 -27.29
CA SER A 519 -42.64 17.58 -28.64
C SER A 519 -42.13 16.13 -28.57
N THR A 520 -42.79 15.26 -29.31
CA THR A 520 -42.47 13.82 -29.38
C THR A 520 -42.30 13.40 -30.85
N ASN A 521 -41.57 12.32 -31.11
CA ASN A 521 -41.41 11.79 -32.46
C ASN A 521 -42.48 10.77 -32.85
N VAL A 522 -43.41 10.46 -31.95
CA VAL A 522 -44.57 9.60 -32.16
C VAL A 522 -45.77 10.17 -31.39
N ASP A 523 -46.99 9.88 -31.82
CA ASP A 523 -48.21 10.25 -31.09
C ASP A 523 -48.24 9.46 -29.76
N PRO A 524 -48.37 10.13 -28.61
CA PRO A 524 -48.50 9.44 -27.33
C PRO A 524 -49.69 8.50 -27.30
N GLN A 525 -49.60 7.43 -26.52
CA GLN A 525 -50.60 6.37 -26.38
C GLN A 525 -50.91 5.58 -27.66
N THR A 526 -50.20 5.87 -28.77
CA THR A 526 -50.36 5.16 -30.04
C THR A 526 -49.15 4.28 -30.31
N LEU A 527 -49.36 2.98 -30.44
CA LEU A 527 -48.29 2.04 -30.83
C LEU A 527 -47.91 2.33 -32.28
N SER A 528 -46.65 2.59 -32.51
CA SER A 528 -46.06 2.80 -33.83
C SER A 528 -44.92 1.81 -34.11
N SER A 529 -44.49 1.73 -35.37
CA SER A 529 -43.27 0.95 -35.73
C SER A 529 -42.01 1.47 -35.08
N LYS A 530 -42.00 2.72 -34.63
CA LYS A 530 -40.86 3.30 -33.84
C LYS A 530 -40.89 2.89 -32.37
N GLY A 531 -42.10 2.83 -31.77
CA GLY A 531 -42.25 2.52 -30.35
C GLY A 531 -43.50 3.16 -29.72
N LEU A 532 -43.52 3.28 -28.40
CA LEU A 532 -44.66 3.75 -27.64
C LEU A 532 -44.24 4.76 -26.56
N ILE A 533 -44.94 5.90 -26.49
CA ILE A 533 -44.87 6.83 -25.35
C ILE A 533 -46.16 6.65 -24.55
N ILE A 534 -46.05 6.32 -23.27
CA ILE A 534 -47.14 6.06 -22.34
C ILE A 534 -47.28 7.25 -21.38
N LEU A 535 -48.47 7.86 -21.37
CA LEU A 535 -48.80 8.93 -20.45
C LEU A 535 -49.54 8.36 -19.24
N GLY A 536 -49.02 8.59 -18.03
CA GLY A 536 -49.60 8.18 -16.75
C GLY A 536 -50.54 9.17 -16.14
#